data_fe02e3c783b099b70e4aec7952b5452b
#
_entry.id   fe02e3c783b099b70e4aec7952b5452b
#
_cell.length_a   1.000
_cell.length_b   1.000
_cell.length_c   1.000
_cell.angle_alpha   90.00
_cell.angle_beta   90.00
_cell.angle_gamma   90.00
#
_symmetry.space_group_name_H-M   'P 1'
#
loop_
_entity.id
_entity.type
_entity.pdbx_description
1 polymer ?
#
loop_
_entity_poly.entity_id
_entity_poly.type
_entity_poly.pdbx_seq_one_letter_code
_entity_poly.pdbx_strand_id
1 'polypeptide(L)'
;ASDERLAAIALDHFRHAGMNAVDLLTFHRWSRRHAPFIRVEGREALDAFARQGCGVVVFIPHTGNWEILAPLWPALHPDPMVLAHPLSNRALEALVDRRRRVTGIDIRPQKGGLRPLLAGLRSGRAVGLLADQDAGEGGVFVPFFGRDASCEASPAALARHTNSPIVLCAAFRETDGSHRVILEVVPRVVAATAEESDAATLTRIY
;
A
#
# COMPACT_ATOMS: atom_id res chain seq x y z
N ALA A 1 15.22 -22.41 12.17
CA ALA A 1 14.42 -23.23 11.24
C ALA A 1 15.34 -24.25 10.60
N SER A 2 14.84 -25.48 10.28
CA SER A 2 15.63 -26.46 9.52
C SER A 2 15.81 -25.97 8.07
N ASP A 3 16.86 -26.45 7.39
CA ASP A 3 17.12 -26.10 5.98
C ASP A 3 15.96 -26.49 5.07
N GLU A 4 15.29 -27.60 5.34
CA GLU A 4 14.07 -28.01 4.62
C GLU A 4 12.94 -27.00 4.77
N ARG A 5 12.73 -26.47 5.98
CA ARG A 5 11.70 -25.45 6.22
C ARG A 5 12.04 -24.14 5.52
N LEU A 6 13.31 -23.73 5.51
CA LEU A 6 13.77 -22.54 4.78
C LEU A 6 13.58 -22.70 3.28
N ALA A 7 13.91 -23.86 2.72
CA ALA A 7 13.71 -24.18 1.31
C ALA A 7 12.21 -24.16 0.93
N ALA A 8 11.34 -24.71 1.77
CA ALA A 8 9.89 -24.67 1.54
C ALA A 8 9.36 -23.23 1.54
N ILE A 9 9.75 -22.39 2.50
CA ILE A 9 9.36 -20.98 2.57
C ILE A 9 9.84 -20.23 1.32
N ALA A 10 11.10 -20.46 0.89
CA ALA A 10 11.64 -19.83 -0.31
C ALA A 10 10.86 -20.22 -1.56
N LEU A 11 10.54 -21.53 -1.73
CA LEU A 11 9.77 -22.03 -2.85
C LEU A 11 8.37 -21.40 -2.90
N ASP A 12 7.69 -21.32 -1.76
CA ASP A 12 6.35 -20.72 -1.67
C ASP A 12 6.39 -19.23 -1.95
N HIS A 13 7.43 -18.53 -1.50
CA HIS A 13 7.64 -17.11 -1.84
C HIS A 13 7.79 -16.90 -3.35
N PHE A 14 8.62 -17.69 -4.04
CA PHE A 14 8.78 -17.58 -5.50
C PHE A 14 7.52 -17.95 -6.26
N ARG A 15 6.78 -18.96 -5.83
CA ARG A 15 5.47 -19.30 -6.40
C ARG A 15 4.49 -18.15 -6.28
N HIS A 16 4.41 -17.53 -5.08
CA HIS A 16 3.54 -16.40 -4.82
C HIS A 16 3.92 -15.18 -5.67
N ALA A 17 5.21 -14.84 -5.74
CA ALA A 17 5.72 -13.77 -6.60
C ALA A 17 5.41 -14.00 -8.08
N GLY A 18 5.55 -15.24 -8.57
CA GLY A 18 5.17 -15.62 -9.93
C GLY A 18 3.68 -15.45 -10.21
N MET A 19 2.82 -15.86 -9.28
CA MET A 19 1.37 -15.64 -9.39
C MET A 19 1.01 -14.15 -9.43
N ASN A 20 1.63 -13.33 -8.57
CA ASN A 20 1.42 -11.88 -8.58
C ASN A 20 1.85 -11.24 -9.90
N ALA A 21 2.96 -11.70 -10.49
CA ALA A 21 3.40 -11.23 -11.81
C ALA A 21 2.39 -11.58 -12.91
N VAL A 22 1.82 -12.80 -12.89
CA VAL A 22 0.77 -13.20 -13.83
C VAL A 22 -0.47 -12.34 -13.66
N ASP A 23 -0.89 -12.08 -12.42
CA ASP A 23 -2.04 -11.21 -12.15
C ASP A 23 -1.80 -9.79 -12.68
N LEU A 24 -0.64 -9.19 -12.38
CA LEU A 24 -0.27 -7.87 -12.90
C LEU A 24 -0.35 -7.80 -14.43
N LEU A 25 0.10 -8.84 -15.12
CA LEU A 25 0.07 -8.87 -16.58
C LEU A 25 -1.34 -9.08 -17.15
N THR A 26 -2.24 -9.67 -16.39
CA THR A 26 -3.57 -10.09 -16.85
C THR A 26 -4.72 -9.29 -16.25
N PHE A 27 -4.54 -8.48 -15.22
CA PHE A 27 -5.63 -7.81 -14.52
C PHE A 27 -6.44 -6.83 -15.40
N HIS A 28 -5.89 -6.36 -16.53
CA HIS A 28 -6.66 -5.60 -17.52
C HIS A 28 -7.86 -6.40 -18.08
N ARG A 29 -7.83 -7.73 -17.94
CA ARG A 29 -8.94 -8.63 -18.25
C ARG A 29 -9.91 -8.79 -17.08
N TRP A 30 -9.52 -8.35 -15.87
CA TRP A 30 -10.25 -8.58 -14.64
C TRP A 30 -11.35 -7.56 -14.35
N SER A 31 -11.22 -6.34 -14.86
CA SER A 31 -12.03 -5.19 -14.44
C SER A 31 -13.56 -5.34 -14.60
N ARG A 32 -14.04 -6.31 -15.38
CA ARG A 32 -15.49 -6.54 -15.56
C ARG A 32 -15.97 -7.95 -15.24
N ARG A 33 -15.09 -8.97 -15.32
CA ARG A 33 -15.48 -10.38 -15.14
C ARG A 33 -15.09 -10.96 -13.78
N HIS A 34 -14.17 -10.33 -13.06
CA HIS A 34 -13.53 -10.89 -11.86
C HIS A 34 -13.82 -10.12 -10.57
N ALA A 35 -14.66 -9.10 -10.60
CA ALA A 35 -15.15 -8.43 -9.38
C ALA A 35 -15.74 -9.43 -8.34
N PRO A 36 -16.38 -10.55 -8.72
CA PRO A 36 -16.83 -11.56 -7.77
C PRO A 36 -15.71 -12.28 -7.01
N PHE A 37 -14.47 -12.22 -7.52
CA PHE A 37 -13.31 -12.89 -6.93
C PHE A 37 -12.51 -11.99 -5.97
N ILE A 38 -12.97 -10.77 -5.72
CA ILE A 38 -12.33 -9.87 -4.75
C ILE A 38 -13.35 -9.50 -3.68
N ARG A 39 -13.12 -9.93 -2.45
CA ARG A 39 -13.89 -9.53 -1.28
C ARG A 39 -13.16 -8.42 -0.55
N VAL A 40 -13.84 -7.30 -0.28
CA VAL A 40 -13.30 -6.16 0.45
C VAL A 40 -13.97 -6.08 1.81
N GLU A 41 -13.16 -6.07 2.86
CA GLU A 41 -13.57 -5.93 4.26
C GLU A 41 -13.13 -4.55 4.77
N GLY A 42 -13.97 -3.90 5.59
CA GLY A 42 -13.68 -2.60 6.20
C GLY A 42 -13.87 -1.39 5.27
N ARG A 43 -14.60 -1.56 4.16
CA ARG A 43 -14.86 -0.50 3.16
C ARG A 43 -15.59 0.71 3.74
N GLU A 44 -16.40 0.52 4.76
CA GLU A 44 -17.32 1.53 5.30
C GLU A 44 -16.58 2.79 5.77
N ALA A 45 -15.40 2.61 6.38
CA ALA A 45 -14.57 3.72 6.85
C ALA A 45 -14.04 4.56 5.67
N LEU A 46 -13.56 3.90 4.63
CA LEU A 46 -13.03 4.57 3.43
C LEU A 46 -14.15 5.33 2.69
N ASP A 47 -15.32 4.71 2.55
CA ASP A 47 -16.51 5.36 1.99
C ASP A 47 -16.95 6.60 2.82
N ALA A 48 -16.81 6.53 4.14
CA ALA A 48 -17.11 7.67 5.02
C ALA A 48 -16.14 8.84 4.80
N PHE A 49 -14.83 8.56 4.69
CA PHE A 49 -13.82 9.58 4.40
C PHE A 49 -14.01 10.20 3.02
N ALA A 50 -14.32 9.39 2.00
CA ALA A 50 -14.59 9.88 0.65
C ALA A 50 -15.80 10.82 0.60
N ARG A 51 -16.91 10.47 1.29
CA ARG A 51 -18.10 11.34 1.39
C ARG A 51 -17.84 12.67 2.08
N GLN A 52 -16.88 12.71 3.01
CA GLN A 52 -16.47 13.94 3.71
C GLN A 52 -15.46 14.77 2.91
N GLY A 53 -15.04 14.31 1.72
CA GLY A 53 -13.97 14.93 0.95
C GLY A 53 -12.62 14.89 1.67
N CYS A 54 -12.44 13.93 2.59
CA CYS A 54 -11.24 13.79 3.39
C CYS A 54 -10.19 13.00 2.62
N GLY A 55 -8.97 13.55 2.49
CA GLY A 55 -7.84 12.81 1.95
C GLY A 55 -7.39 11.71 2.90
N VAL A 56 -6.97 10.58 2.36
CA VAL A 56 -6.62 9.37 3.12
C VAL A 56 -5.21 8.91 2.77
N VAL A 57 -4.36 8.72 3.78
CA VAL A 57 -3.09 8.00 3.60
C VAL A 57 -3.38 6.52 3.63
N VAL A 58 -3.00 5.82 2.58
CA VAL A 58 -3.17 4.37 2.48
C VAL A 58 -1.82 3.71 2.58
N PHE A 59 -1.59 3.01 3.68
CA PHE A 59 -0.42 2.19 3.88
C PHE A 59 -0.65 0.81 3.27
N ILE A 60 0.21 0.42 2.35
CA ILE A 60 0.13 -0.85 1.62
C ILE A 60 1.41 -1.64 1.90
N PRO A 61 1.35 -2.77 2.61
CA PRO A 61 2.53 -3.62 2.79
C PRO A 61 2.81 -4.45 1.53
N HIS A 62 4.08 -4.80 1.29
CA HIS A 62 4.51 -5.74 0.25
C HIS A 62 4.17 -7.20 0.65
N THR A 63 2.99 -7.40 1.21
CA THR A 63 2.48 -8.74 1.55
C THR A 63 1.31 -9.11 0.67
N GLY A 64 1.11 -10.41 0.48
CA GLY A 64 0.04 -10.90 -0.37
C GLY A 64 0.16 -10.43 -1.83
N ASN A 65 -0.92 -9.94 -2.41
CA ASN A 65 -0.95 -9.45 -3.78
C ASN A 65 -1.36 -7.98 -3.86
N TRP A 66 -0.46 -7.07 -3.54
CA TRP A 66 -0.71 -5.62 -3.60
C TRP A 66 -1.00 -5.10 -5.03
N GLU A 67 -0.59 -5.81 -6.07
CA GLU A 67 -0.83 -5.39 -7.46
C GLU A 67 -2.31 -5.39 -7.84
N ILE A 68 -3.13 -6.25 -7.24
CA ILE A 68 -4.57 -6.25 -7.50
C ILE A 68 -5.29 -5.01 -6.95
N LEU A 69 -4.65 -4.27 -6.08
CA LEU A 69 -5.20 -3.03 -5.55
C LEU A 69 -5.29 -1.95 -6.64
N ALA A 70 -4.38 -1.98 -7.64
CA ALA A 70 -4.38 -1.00 -8.71
C ALA A 70 -5.73 -0.93 -9.47
N PRO A 71 -6.32 -2.03 -9.98
CA PRO A 71 -7.64 -1.98 -10.61
C PRO A 71 -8.81 -1.76 -9.62
N LEU A 72 -8.60 -1.99 -8.34
CA LEU A 72 -9.64 -1.88 -7.32
C LEU A 72 -9.80 -0.45 -6.78
N TRP A 73 -8.70 0.28 -6.61
CA TRP A 73 -8.68 1.60 -5.97
C TRP A 73 -9.64 2.63 -6.57
N PRO A 74 -9.77 2.76 -7.91
CA PRO A 74 -10.73 3.72 -8.49
C PRO A 74 -12.20 3.44 -8.12
N ALA A 75 -12.51 2.18 -7.72
CA ALA A 75 -13.83 1.82 -7.22
C ALA A 75 -13.99 2.02 -5.71
N LEU A 76 -12.88 2.14 -4.97
CA LEU A 76 -12.87 2.36 -3.53
C LEU A 76 -12.81 3.83 -3.14
N HIS A 77 -12.09 4.64 -3.92
CA HIS A 77 -11.92 6.06 -3.63
C HIS A 77 -11.77 6.86 -4.95
N PRO A 78 -12.41 8.02 -5.08
CA PRO A 78 -12.23 8.86 -6.27
C PRO A 78 -10.79 9.35 -6.39
N ASP A 79 -10.27 9.36 -7.61
CA ASP A 79 -8.97 9.93 -7.99
C ASP A 79 -7.78 9.46 -7.12
N PRO A 80 -7.50 8.13 -7.05
CA PRO A 80 -6.42 7.59 -6.24
C PRO A 80 -5.04 7.93 -6.81
N MET A 81 -4.09 8.20 -5.93
CA MET A 81 -2.69 8.46 -6.26
C MET A 81 -1.79 7.44 -5.55
N VAL A 82 -0.76 6.98 -6.24
CA VAL A 82 0.25 6.05 -5.67
C VAL A 82 1.64 6.57 -5.97
N LEU A 83 2.50 6.52 -4.96
CA LEU A 83 3.92 6.74 -5.14
C LEU A 83 4.59 5.43 -5.55
N ALA A 84 5.34 5.43 -6.65
CA ALA A 84 6.06 4.26 -7.12
C ALA A 84 7.54 4.56 -7.37
N HIS A 85 8.38 3.60 -7.00
CA HIS A 85 9.79 3.58 -7.40
C HIS A 85 9.91 3.00 -8.81
N PRO A 86 10.72 3.59 -9.68
CA PRO A 86 10.99 3.01 -10.98
C PRO A 86 11.79 1.72 -10.84
N LEU A 87 11.43 0.72 -11.63
CA LEU A 87 12.18 -0.53 -11.71
C LEU A 87 13.53 -0.29 -12.44
N SER A 88 14.56 -1.04 -12.06
CA SER A 88 15.89 -0.96 -12.70
C SER A 88 15.85 -1.39 -14.17
N ASN A 89 14.98 -2.33 -14.52
CA ASN A 89 14.78 -2.76 -15.90
C ASN A 89 13.74 -1.85 -16.60
N ARG A 90 14.19 -1.00 -17.52
CA ARG A 90 13.33 -0.02 -18.22
C ARG A 90 12.21 -0.65 -19.05
N ALA A 91 12.42 -1.82 -19.64
CA ALA A 91 11.40 -2.49 -20.44
C ALA A 91 10.30 -3.05 -19.55
N LEU A 92 10.68 -3.62 -18.41
CA LEU A 92 9.74 -4.10 -17.39
C LEU A 92 8.98 -2.92 -16.77
N GLU A 93 9.67 -1.83 -16.44
CA GLU A 93 9.06 -0.59 -15.94
C GLU A 93 7.97 -0.08 -16.89
N ALA A 94 8.29 0.05 -18.18
CA ALA A 94 7.32 0.53 -19.17
C ALA A 94 6.10 -0.40 -19.29
N LEU A 95 6.30 -1.71 -19.17
CA LEU A 95 5.21 -2.68 -19.19
C LEU A 95 4.32 -2.56 -17.95
N VAL A 96 4.91 -2.53 -16.75
CA VAL A 96 4.21 -2.40 -15.46
C VAL A 96 3.45 -1.07 -15.40
N ASP A 97 4.10 0.03 -15.75
CA ASP A 97 3.51 1.36 -15.76
C ASP A 97 2.29 1.43 -16.69
N ARG A 98 2.42 0.86 -17.91
CA ARG A 98 1.30 0.77 -18.83
C ARG A 98 0.14 -0.05 -18.26
N ARG A 99 0.41 -1.13 -17.54
CA ARG A 99 -0.62 -1.96 -16.90
C ARG A 99 -1.33 -1.24 -15.75
N ARG A 100 -0.59 -0.53 -14.93
CA ARG A 100 -1.14 0.24 -13.82
C ARG A 100 -1.95 1.46 -14.31
N ARG A 101 -1.46 2.18 -15.32
CA ARG A 101 -2.15 3.39 -15.85
C ARG A 101 -3.53 3.11 -16.45
N VAL A 102 -3.75 1.94 -17.08
CA VAL A 102 -5.08 1.59 -17.62
C VAL A 102 -6.14 1.40 -16.54
N THR A 103 -5.75 1.33 -15.28
CA THR A 103 -6.67 1.22 -14.14
C THR A 103 -7.27 2.56 -13.70
N GLY A 104 -6.70 3.68 -14.13
CA GLY A 104 -7.12 5.02 -13.72
C GLY A 104 -6.40 5.57 -12.47
N ILE A 105 -5.40 4.85 -11.95
CA ILE A 105 -4.55 5.34 -10.85
C ILE A 105 -3.55 6.38 -11.36
N ASP A 106 -3.42 7.48 -10.61
CA ASP A 106 -2.37 8.49 -10.82
C ASP A 106 -1.06 8.02 -10.17
N ILE A 107 -0.14 7.51 -11.00
CA ILE A 107 1.16 7.03 -10.53
C ILE A 107 2.16 8.17 -10.57
N ARG A 108 2.75 8.47 -9.41
CA ARG A 108 3.76 9.52 -9.26
C ARG A 108 5.13 8.90 -8.97
N PRO A 109 6.18 9.36 -9.66
CA PRO A 109 7.54 8.94 -9.33
C PRO A 109 7.96 9.55 -8.00
N GLN A 110 8.78 8.84 -7.24
CA GLN A 110 9.32 9.34 -5.97
C GLN A 110 10.21 10.59 -6.14
N LYS A 111 10.81 10.78 -7.31
CA LYS A 111 11.53 12.00 -7.67
C LYS A 111 10.55 13.17 -7.83
N GLY A 112 10.39 13.97 -6.83
CA GLY A 112 9.47 15.13 -6.82
C GLY A 112 9.07 15.51 -5.41
N GLY A 113 9.49 14.70 -4.44
CA GLY A 113 9.25 14.93 -3.03
C GLY A 113 7.79 14.74 -2.61
N LEU A 114 7.50 15.07 -1.37
CA LEU A 114 6.19 14.89 -0.76
C LEU A 114 5.15 15.92 -1.18
N ARG A 115 5.54 17.01 -1.87
CA ARG A 115 4.61 18.10 -2.21
C ARG A 115 3.37 17.67 -3.01
N PRO A 116 3.49 16.84 -4.08
CA PRO A 116 2.32 16.36 -4.80
C PRO A 116 1.39 15.51 -3.93
N LEU A 117 1.94 14.72 -3.01
CA LEU A 117 1.17 13.89 -2.09
C LEU A 117 0.42 14.73 -1.07
N LEU A 118 1.08 15.75 -0.49
CA LEU A 118 0.44 16.72 0.41
C LEU A 118 -0.70 17.46 -0.29
N ALA A 119 -0.49 17.90 -1.53
CA ALA A 119 -1.52 18.54 -2.32
C ALA A 119 -2.70 17.59 -2.61
N GLY A 120 -2.40 16.34 -2.96
CA GLY A 120 -3.40 15.31 -3.18
C GLY A 120 -4.25 15.06 -1.93
N LEU A 121 -3.63 14.84 -0.77
CA LEU A 121 -4.34 14.66 0.49
C LEU A 121 -5.23 15.86 0.85
N ARG A 122 -4.73 17.08 0.68
CA ARG A 122 -5.51 18.30 0.94
C ARG A 122 -6.69 18.49 -0.02
N SER A 123 -6.62 17.92 -1.21
CA SER A 123 -7.72 17.92 -2.18
C SER A 123 -8.68 16.73 -2.04
N GLY A 124 -8.55 15.94 -0.98
CA GLY A 124 -9.45 14.81 -0.70
C GLY A 124 -9.10 13.51 -1.41
N ARG A 125 -7.89 13.36 -1.96
CA ARG A 125 -7.46 12.14 -2.66
C ARG A 125 -6.99 11.05 -1.69
N ALA A 126 -7.09 9.80 -2.11
CA ALA A 126 -6.38 8.70 -1.46
C ALA A 126 -4.95 8.63 -1.98
N VAL A 127 -3.97 8.60 -1.08
CA VAL A 127 -2.54 8.51 -1.41
C VAL A 127 -1.99 7.21 -0.88
N GLY A 128 -1.70 6.27 -1.79
CA GLY A 128 -1.14 4.95 -1.50
C GLY A 128 0.39 5.00 -1.41
N LEU A 129 0.92 4.37 -0.38
CA LEU A 129 2.35 4.24 -0.10
C LEU A 129 2.68 2.79 0.23
N LEU A 130 3.64 2.22 -0.51
CA LEU A 130 4.27 0.95 -0.14
C LEU A 130 5.53 1.29 0.68
N ALA A 131 5.39 1.33 1.99
CA ALA A 131 6.37 1.93 2.89
C ALA A 131 6.86 0.98 4.00
N ASP A 132 6.83 -0.33 3.75
CA ASP A 132 7.23 -1.39 4.68
C ASP A 132 8.64 -1.94 4.41
N GLN A 133 9.41 -1.28 3.55
CA GLN A 133 10.80 -1.66 3.30
C GLN A 133 11.74 -0.95 4.28
N ASP A 134 12.93 -1.53 4.46
CA ASP A 134 13.98 -0.95 5.30
C ASP A 134 14.35 0.46 4.82
N ALA A 135 14.17 1.44 5.70
CA ALA A 135 14.50 2.84 5.44
C ALA A 135 15.97 3.20 5.75
N GLY A 136 16.78 2.23 6.16
CA GLY A 136 18.17 2.41 6.53
C GLY A 136 18.34 3.29 7.78
N GLU A 137 19.48 3.99 7.87
CA GLU A 137 19.82 4.81 9.03
C GLU A 137 18.91 6.05 9.22
N GLY A 138 18.26 6.49 8.12
CA GLY A 138 17.37 7.66 8.14
C GLY A 138 15.91 7.36 8.51
N GLY A 139 15.59 6.09 8.76
CA GLY A 139 14.24 5.67 9.14
C GLY A 139 13.91 5.89 10.60
N VAL A 140 12.63 5.69 10.93
CA VAL A 140 12.14 5.67 12.30
C VAL A 140 12.19 4.23 12.80
N PHE A 141 12.89 4.00 13.91
CA PHE A 141 13.00 2.67 14.50
C PHE A 141 11.78 2.36 15.36
N VAL A 142 11.12 1.25 15.06
CA VAL A 142 9.95 0.76 15.81
C VAL A 142 10.08 -0.74 16.11
N PRO A 143 9.52 -1.24 17.22
CA PRO A 143 9.54 -2.67 17.53
C PRO A 143 8.75 -3.48 16.50
N PHE A 144 9.39 -4.48 15.88
CA PHE A 144 8.78 -5.40 14.94
C PHE A 144 9.26 -6.84 15.22
N PHE A 145 8.35 -7.73 15.60
CA PHE A 145 8.67 -9.11 16.03
C PHE A 145 9.81 -9.20 17.08
N GLY A 146 9.83 -8.27 18.04
CA GLY A 146 10.82 -8.26 19.13
C GLY A 146 12.20 -7.73 18.75
N ARG A 147 12.33 -7.09 17.61
CA ARG A 147 13.54 -6.36 17.16
C ARG A 147 13.14 -4.99 16.62
N ASP A 148 14.06 -4.04 16.71
CA ASP A 148 13.83 -2.74 16.08
C ASP A 148 14.01 -2.85 14.58
N ALA A 149 13.01 -2.38 13.83
CA ALA A 149 13.01 -2.26 12.38
C ALA A 149 13.03 -0.79 11.98
N SER A 150 13.83 -0.46 10.98
CA SER A 150 13.87 0.88 10.40
C SER A 150 12.74 1.06 9.40
N CYS A 151 11.81 1.94 9.71
CA CYS A 151 10.58 2.15 8.96
C CYS A 151 10.54 3.52 8.28
N GLU A 152 9.93 3.57 7.10
CA GLU A 152 9.64 4.81 6.39
C GLU A 152 8.70 5.71 7.20
N ALA A 153 9.14 6.92 7.52
CA ALA A 153 8.33 7.89 8.27
C ALA A 153 7.19 8.50 7.45
N SER A 154 7.24 8.38 6.13
CA SER A 154 6.35 9.11 5.22
C SER A 154 4.85 8.92 5.46
N PRO A 155 4.31 7.71 5.79
CA PRO A 155 2.89 7.56 6.06
C PRO A 155 2.42 8.36 7.27
N ALA A 156 3.15 8.25 8.38
CA ALA A 156 2.82 8.96 9.63
C ALA A 156 3.00 10.48 9.47
N ALA A 157 4.11 10.91 8.88
CA ALA A 157 4.41 12.31 8.64
C ALA A 157 3.37 12.99 7.73
N LEU A 158 2.96 12.35 6.62
CA LEU A 158 1.91 12.86 5.74
C LEU A 158 0.59 12.99 6.47
N ALA A 159 0.18 11.97 7.21
CA ALA A 159 -1.05 11.98 8.01
C ALA A 159 -1.04 13.10 9.04
N ARG A 160 0.07 13.33 9.73
CA ARG A 160 0.24 14.40 10.70
C ARG A 160 0.16 15.79 10.04
N HIS A 161 0.85 16.01 8.92
CA HIS A 161 0.89 17.31 8.24
C HIS A 161 -0.44 17.70 7.57
N THR A 162 -1.27 16.74 7.19
CA THR A 162 -2.53 16.99 6.50
C THR A 162 -3.76 16.74 7.36
N ASN A 163 -3.56 16.23 8.58
CA ASN A 163 -4.62 15.73 9.46
C ASN A 163 -5.47 14.61 8.82
N SER A 164 -4.88 13.88 7.85
CA SER A 164 -5.55 12.78 7.17
C SER A 164 -5.57 11.50 8.01
N PRO A 165 -6.63 10.68 7.94
CA PRO A 165 -6.62 9.34 8.50
C PRO A 165 -5.62 8.45 7.75
N ILE A 166 -5.16 7.39 8.43
CA ILE A 166 -4.36 6.31 7.84
C ILE A 166 -5.24 5.08 7.73
N VAL A 167 -5.21 4.44 6.57
CA VAL A 167 -5.86 3.16 6.34
C VAL A 167 -4.81 2.15 5.92
N LEU A 168 -4.67 1.07 6.67
CA LEU A 168 -3.93 -0.12 6.23
C LEU A 168 -4.74 -0.84 5.16
N CYS A 169 -4.11 -1.17 4.04
CA CYS A 169 -4.73 -1.90 2.95
C CYS A 169 -3.86 -3.09 2.55
N ALA A 170 -4.28 -4.28 2.89
CA ALA A 170 -3.59 -5.51 2.54
C ALA A 170 -4.47 -6.42 1.67
N ALA A 171 -3.85 -7.14 0.72
CA ALA A 171 -4.55 -8.01 -0.20
C ALA A 171 -3.97 -9.42 -0.16
N PHE A 172 -4.76 -10.39 0.24
CA PHE A 172 -4.36 -11.78 0.38
C PHE A 172 -5.03 -12.64 -0.69
N ARG A 173 -4.28 -13.59 -1.23
CA ARG A 173 -4.83 -14.63 -2.10
C ARG A 173 -5.35 -15.77 -1.23
N GLU A 174 -6.61 -16.15 -1.44
CA GLU A 174 -7.22 -17.29 -0.79
C GLU A 174 -6.89 -18.61 -1.52
N THR A 175 -7.17 -19.73 -0.88
CA THR A 175 -6.86 -21.07 -1.41
C THR A 175 -7.65 -21.43 -2.68
N ASP A 176 -8.81 -20.80 -2.88
CA ASP A 176 -9.65 -20.95 -4.07
C ASP A 176 -9.22 -20.02 -5.23
N GLY A 177 -8.14 -19.25 -5.04
CA GLY A 177 -7.64 -18.27 -6.01
C GLY A 177 -8.33 -16.92 -5.98
N SER A 178 -9.35 -16.72 -5.14
CA SER A 178 -9.96 -15.41 -4.89
C SER A 178 -9.00 -14.53 -4.08
N HIS A 179 -9.37 -13.24 -3.93
CA HIS A 179 -8.60 -12.31 -3.13
C HIS A 179 -9.47 -11.67 -2.06
N ARG A 180 -8.90 -11.55 -0.87
CA ARG A 180 -9.47 -10.84 0.25
C ARG A 180 -8.65 -9.57 0.50
N VAL A 181 -9.29 -8.43 0.40
CA VAL A 181 -8.71 -7.12 0.69
C VAL A 181 -9.23 -6.66 2.04
N ILE A 182 -8.31 -6.31 2.92
CA ILE A 182 -8.63 -5.80 4.27
C ILE A 182 -8.29 -4.32 4.29
N LEU A 183 -9.24 -3.52 4.73
CA LEU A 183 -9.09 -2.09 4.99
C LEU A 183 -9.29 -1.86 6.48
N GLU A 184 -8.27 -1.35 7.16
CA GLU A 184 -8.32 -1.08 8.60
C GLU A 184 -7.85 0.35 8.89
N VAL A 185 -8.65 1.09 9.65
CA VAL A 185 -8.26 2.43 10.08
C VAL A 185 -7.22 2.33 11.19
N VAL A 186 -6.06 2.90 10.94
CA VAL A 186 -4.98 2.96 11.93
C VAL A 186 -5.16 4.22 12.79
N PRO A 187 -5.33 4.08 14.11
CA PRO A 187 -5.40 5.22 15.00
C PRO A 187 -4.09 6.01 14.98
N ARG A 188 -4.19 7.28 14.62
CA ARG A 188 -3.04 8.19 14.73
C ARG A 188 -2.75 8.49 16.19
N VAL A 189 -1.48 8.45 16.56
CA VAL A 189 -1.02 8.79 17.89
C VAL A 189 -0.49 10.22 17.89
N VAL A 190 -0.89 11.01 18.86
CA VAL A 190 -0.37 12.36 19.13
C VAL A 190 0.49 12.30 20.39
N ALA A 191 1.75 12.69 20.26
CA ALA A 191 2.71 12.74 21.35
C ALA A 191 3.30 14.15 21.48
N ALA A 192 4.22 14.36 22.41
CA ALA A 192 4.80 15.66 22.71
C ALA A 192 5.62 16.24 21.54
N THR A 193 6.32 15.38 20.80
CA THR A 193 7.09 15.75 19.60
C THR A 193 6.53 15.12 18.34
N ALA A 194 6.92 15.67 17.19
CA ALA A 194 6.57 15.10 15.89
C ALA A 194 7.16 13.69 15.71
N GLU A 195 8.41 13.50 16.12
CA GLU A 195 9.13 12.23 16.02
C GLU A 195 8.48 11.14 16.87
N GLU A 196 8.12 11.44 18.12
CA GLU A 196 7.39 10.53 18.99
C GLU A 196 6.01 10.17 18.44
N SER A 197 5.30 11.14 17.85
CA SER A 197 3.99 10.91 17.23
C SER A 197 4.11 10.00 16.02
N ASP A 198 5.11 10.21 15.17
CA ASP A 198 5.34 9.40 13.99
C ASP A 198 5.77 7.98 14.37
N ALA A 199 6.69 7.83 15.33
CA ALA A 199 7.12 6.52 15.84
C ALA A 199 5.97 5.72 16.47
N ALA A 200 5.18 6.36 17.35
CA ALA A 200 4.03 5.72 17.98
C ALA A 200 2.92 5.36 16.96
N THR A 201 2.72 6.17 15.93
CA THR A 201 1.78 5.86 14.85
C THR A 201 2.28 4.69 14.00
N LEU A 202 3.57 4.66 13.65
CA LEU A 202 4.19 3.55 12.91
C LEU A 202 4.14 2.24 13.68
N THR A 203 4.38 2.26 15.00
CA THR A 203 4.24 1.08 15.87
C THR A 203 2.84 0.45 15.82
N ARG A 204 1.81 1.22 15.45
CA ARG A 204 0.45 0.69 15.26
C ARG A 204 0.20 0.16 13.85
N ILE A 205 1.02 0.55 12.90
CA ILE A 205 0.95 0.05 11.51
C ILE A 205 1.65 -1.31 11.41
N TYR A 206 2.80 -1.45 12.06
CA TYR A 206 3.64 -2.65 12.03
C TYR A 206 3.35 -3.58 13.20
#